data_997038dfb719d6982dd4b6f8808305ee
#
_entry.id   997038dfb719d6982dd4b6f8808305ee
#
_cell.length_a   1.000
_cell.length_b   1.000
_cell.length_c   1.000
_cell.angle_alpha   90.00
_cell.angle_beta   90.00
_cell.angle_gamma   90.00
#
_symmetry.space_group_name_H-M   'P 1'
#
loop_
_entity.id
_entity.type
_entity.pdbx_description
1 polymer ?
#
loop_
_entity_poly.entity_id
_entity_poly.type
_entity_poly.pdbx_seq_one_letter_code
_entity_poly.pdbx_strand_id
1 'polypeptide(L)'
;MTLEEGAQVVTTNALKVSKTFKTNRSLNNKWTTFGSPIELTASAEYGSGLILYAATGYTAKEAVAQGWEEVSVLYGKRVDLTAGSPYLLAADAALTRVTFSQTASDAPIEIPATATVASGDALENGVFLFRTNPNLANLTLRGIYVLNAEGTRFDLQEADYVLKPFEAYITANAVTRSLVRSVGVCDGSVVTANEIATATAAVRIWAADGALHVYSGEAAALTVVRSDGRTVYAASIVPGDTRLALPSGIYMVRINNITYKIAL
;
A
#
# COMPACT_ATOMS: atom_id res chain seq x y z
N MET A 1 -26.50 -8.89 -11.82
CA MET A 1 -25.64 -10.04 -11.51
C MET A 1 -24.81 -9.72 -10.28
N THR A 2 -24.69 -10.68 -9.37
CA THR A 2 -23.79 -10.53 -8.20
C THR A 2 -22.76 -11.65 -8.21
N LEU A 3 -21.49 -11.32 -8.05
CA LEU A 3 -20.39 -12.25 -7.90
C LEU A 3 -19.92 -12.22 -6.44
N GLU A 4 -20.13 -13.30 -5.73
CA GLU A 4 -19.63 -13.44 -4.36
C GLU A 4 -18.12 -13.67 -4.34
N GLU A 5 -17.48 -13.36 -3.23
CA GLU A 5 -16.05 -13.57 -3.06
C GLU A 5 -15.66 -15.03 -3.29
N GLY A 6 -14.65 -15.25 -4.12
CA GLY A 6 -14.19 -16.57 -4.52
C GLY A 6 -15.09 -17.31 -5.52
N ALA A 7 -16.27 -16.79 -5.83
CA ALA A 7 -17.06 -17.31 -6.93
C ALA A 7 -16.40 -16.98 -8.28
N GLN A 8 -16.57 -17.87 -9.24
CA GLN A 8 -16.02 -17.68 -10.58
C GLN A 8 -17.07 -17.90 -11.67
N VAL A 9 -16.85 -17.24 -12.79
CA VAL A 9 -17.62 -17.43 -14.02
C VAL A 9 -16.65 -17.82 -15.13
N VAL A 10 -16.82 -19.03 -15.66
CA VAL A 10 -16.02 -19.50 -16.79
C VAL A 10 -16.84 -19.27 -18.07
N THR A 11 -16.31 -18.43 -18.95
CA THR A 11 -16.95 -18.08 -20.23
C THR A 11 -15.89 -17.88 -21.30
N THR A 12 -16.24 -18.16 -22.55
CA THR A 12 -15.37 -17.91 -23.72
C THR A 12 -15.61 -16.54 -24.36
N ASN A 13 -16.73 -15.89 -24.02
CA ASN A 13 -17.11 -14.59 -24.55
C ASN A 13 -17.21 -13.55 -23.41
N ALA A 14 -17.14 -12.29 -23.77
CA ALA A 14 -17.40 -11.23 -22.81
C ALA A 14 -18.78 -11.38 -22.17
N LEU A 15 -18.83 -11.22 -20.86
CA LEU A 15 -20.08 -11.24 -20.10
C LEU A 15 -20.78 -9.89 -20.26
N LYS A 16 -22.03 -9.92 -20.73
CA LYS A 16 -22.86 -8.71 -20.87
C LYS A 16 -23.89 -8.62 -19.75
N VAL A 17 -23.82 -7.56 -18.96
CA VAL A 17 -24.72 -7.30 -17.83
C VAL A 17 -25.60 -6.09 -18.17
N SER A 18 -26.89 -6.34 -18.41
CA SER A 18 -27.83 -5.30 -18.87
C SER A 18 -28.40 -4.39 -17.78
N LYS A 19 -28.15 -4.67 -16.50
CA LYS A 19 -28.62 -3.85 -15.38
C LYS A 19 -27.47 -3.47 -14.46
N THR A 20 -27.22 -4.26 -13.45
CA THR A 20 -26.18 -3.97 -12.44
C THR A 20 -25.29 -5.18 -12.26
N PHE A 21 -23.98 -4.97 -12.32
CA PHE A 21 -22.98 -5.89 -11.84
C PHE A 21 -22.61 -5.53 -10.39
N LYS A 22 -22.48 -6.53 -9.54
CA LYS A 22 -22.03 -6.39 -8.15
C LYS A 22 -20.98 -7.43 -7.83
N THR A 23 -20.01 -7.09 -7.02
CA THR A 23 -19.09 -8.04 -6.40
C THR A 23 -18.92 -7.72 -4.91
N ASN A 24 -18.87 -8.76 -4.11
CA ASN A 24 -18.76 -8.65 -2.66
C ASN A 24 -17.37 -9.08 -2.20
N ARG A 25 -16.87 -8.39 -1.17
CA ARG A 25 -15.61 -8.72 -0.49
C ARG A 25 -15.83 -8.75 1.01
N SER A 26 -15.30 -9.77 1.65
CA SER A 26 -15.24 -9.85 3.11
C SER A 26 -14.12 -8.97 3.63
N LEU A 27 -14.37 -8.33 4.75
CA LEU A 27 -13.42 -7.48 5.46
C LEU A 27 -13.33 -7.99 6.90
N ASN A 28 -12.14 -8.14 7.42
CA ASN A 28 -11.91 -8.76 8.72
C ASN A 28 -10.93 -7.96 9.60
N ASN A 29 -10.99 -6.64 9.54
CA ASN A 29 -10.07 -5.71 10.21
C ASN A 29 -8.59 -5.89 9.81
N LYS A 30 -8.36 -6.50 8.67
CA LYS A 30 -7.05 -6.76 8.11
C LYS A 30 -6.98 -6.22 6.71
N TRP A 31 -5.77 -6.07 6.19
CA TRP A 31 -5.60 -5.80 4.78
C TRP A 31 -6.17 -6.95 3.95
N THR A 32 -6.87 -6.61 2.88
CA THR A 32 -7.26 -7.52 1.80
C THR A 32 -6.95 -6.89 0.46
N THR A 33 -6.89 -7.67 -0.59
CA THR A 33 -6.56 -7.20 -1.93
C THR A 33 -7.79 -7.17 -2.82
N PHE A 34 -7.81 -6.24 -3.77
CA PHE A 34 -8.87 -6.12 -4.75
C PHE A 34 -8.37 -5.53 -6.06
N GLY A 35 -9.00 -5.90 -7.16
CA GLY A 35 -8.84 -5.26 -8.46
C GLY A 35 -9.94 -5.75 -9.40
N SER A 36 -10.40 -4.93 -10.31
CA SER A 36 -11.51 -5.25 -11.21
C SER A 36 -11.14 -4.96 -12.66
N PRO A 37 -11.60 -5.75 -13.64
CA PRO A 37 -11.41 -5.46 -15.06
C PRO A 37 -12.25 -4.27 -15.56
N ILE A 38 -13.21 -3.81 -14.75
CA ILE A 38 -14.12 -2.70 -15.06
C ILE A 38 -14.12 -1.70 -13.91
N GLU A 39 -14.52 -0.48 -14.19
CA GLU A 39 -14.75 0.53 -13.14
C GLU A 39 -15.88 0.06 -12.21
N LEU A 40 -15.66 0.20 -10.92
CA LEU A 40 -16.64 -0.13 -9.89
C LEU A 40 -16.69 0.99 -8.86
N THR A 41 -17.85 1.15 -8.25
CA THR A 41 -18.07 2.09 -7.17
C THR A 41 -18.45 1.33 -5.91
N ALA A 42 -17.87 1.67 -4.77
CA ALA A 42 -18.33 1.18 -3.48
C ALA A 42 -19.72 1.77 -3.18
N SER A 43 -20.58 0.98 -2.53
CA SER A 43 -21.89 1.50 -2.11
C SER A 43 -21.72 2.69 -1.15
N ALA A 44 -22.51 3.72 -1.32
CA ALA A 44 -22.49 4.92 -0.48
C ALA A 44 -22.81 4.64 1.00
N GLU A 45 -23.46 3.52 1.30
CA GLU A 45 -23.77 3.10 2.68
C GLU A 45 -22.52 2.84 3.55
N TYR A 46 -21.37 2.60 2.93
CA TYR A 46 -20.12 2.33 3.66
C TYR A 46 -19.41 3.61 4.13
N GLY A 47 -19.79 4.77 3.59
CA GLY A 47 -19.28 6.07 4.03
C GLY A 47 -17.76 6.14 4.14
N SER A 48 -17.27 6.66 5.26
CA SER A 48 -15.82 6.74 5.56
C SER A 48 -15.21 5.44 6.13
N GLY A 49 -16.03 4.43 6.41
CA GLY A 49 -15.57 3.16 7.01
C GLY A 49 -14.78 2.28 6.04
N LEU A 50 -14.88 2.50 4.73
CA LEU A 50 -14.07 1.82 3.73
C LEU A 50 -12.96 2.72 3.24
N ILE A 51 -11.73 2.25 3.30
CA ILE A 51 -10.56 2.96 2.82
C ILE A 51 -9.89 2.14 1.72
N LEU A 52 -9.73 2.76 0.57
CA LEU A 52 -9.01 2.23 -0.56
C LEU A 52 -7.59 2.78 -0.58
N TYR A 53 -6.62 1.92 -0.79
CA TYR A 53 -5.24 2.29 -0.97
C TYR A 53 -4.70 1.74 -2.28
N ALA A 54 -4.03 2.57 -3.06
CA ALA A 54 -3.23 2.12 -4.18
C ALA A 54 -1.78 1.92 -3.71
N ALA A 55 -1.11 0.91 -4.22
CA ALA A 55 0.32 0.82 -4.06
C ALA A 55 0.99 1.96 -4.83
N THR A 56 1.81 2.75 -4.16
CA THR A 56 2.48 3.94 -4.73
C THR A 56 3.96 3.74 -4.96
N GLY A 57 4.52 2.64 -4.46
CA GLY A 57 5.92 2.30 -4.60
C GLY A 57 6.31 1.14 -3.71
N TYR A 58 7.61 0.98 -3.48
CA TYR A 58 8.15 0.09 -2.48
C TYR A 58 9.37 0.71 -1.79
N THR A 59 9.65 0.28 -0.58
CA THR A 59 10.91 0.54 0.10
C THR A 59 11.65 -0.77 0.32
N ALA A 60 12.98 -0.71 0.27
CA ALA A 60 13.82 -1.83 0.61
C ALA A 60 14.93 -1.33 1.54
N LYS A 61 15.20 -2.06 2.61
CA LYS A 61 16.44 -1.87 3.37
C LYS A 61 17.59 -2.36 2.52
N GLU A 62 18.75 -1.69 2.65
CA GLU A 62 19.95 -2.06 1.90
C GLU A 62 20.20 -3.56 1.96
N ALA A 63 20.52 -4.11 0.81
CA ALA A 63 20.99 -5.48 0.71
C ALA A 63 22.26 -5.61 1.58
N VAL A 64 22.18 -6.37 2.64
CA VAL A 64 23.38 -7.03 3.14
C VAL A 64 23.92 -7.87 1.99
N ALA A 65 25.22 -8.05 1.87
CA ALA A 65 25.94 -8.61 0.71
C ALA A 65 25.36 -9.89 0.04
N GLN A 66 24.23 -10.40 0.51
CA GLN A 66 23.56 -11.63 0.06
C GLN A 66 22.03 -11.53 -0.09
N GLY A 67 21.39 -10.36 0.08
CA GLY A 67 19.94 -10.24 -0.10
C GLY A 67 19.32 -8.99 0.56
N TRP A 68 18.03 -8.81 0.36
CA TRP A 68 17.23 -7.74 0.94
C TRP A 68 16.85 -8.14 2.37
N GLU A 69 17.17 -7.32 3.37
CA GLU A 69 16.74 -7.58 4.76
C GLU A 69 15.24 -7.44 4.91
N GLU A 70 14.68 -6.41 4.30
CA GLU A 70 13.25 -6.13 4.39
C GLU A 70 12.80 -5.35 3.16
N VAL A 71 11.66 -5.74 2.59
CA VAL A 71 11.00 -5.03 1.49
C VAL A 71 9.54 -4.84 1.87
N SER A 72 9.01 -3.65 1.62
CA SER A 72 7.61 -3.33 1.91
C SER A 72 6.97 -2.57 0.76
N VAL A 73 5.72 -2.90 0.47
CA VAL A 73 4.86 -2.12 -0.42
C VAL A 73 4.45 -0.83 0.28
N LEU A 74 4.64 0.28 -0.40
CA LEU A 74 4.13 1.58 0.01
C LEU A 74 2.74 1.78 -0.58
N TYR A 75 1.79 2.24 0.21
CA TYR A 75 0.44 2.53 -0.25
C TYR A 75 0.00 3.96 0.09
N GLY A 76 -0.78 4.55 -0.80
CA GLY A 76 -1.42 5.85 -0.60
C GLY A 76 -2.93 5.74 -0.68
N LYS A 77 -3.64 6.52 0.12
CA LYS A 77 -5.12 6.53 0.14
C LYS A 77 -5.69 6.92 -1.23
N ARG A 78 -6.72 6.21 -1.66
CA ARG A 78 -7.52 6.50 -2.86
C ARG A 78 -8.99 6.63 -2.52
N VAL A 79 -9.73 7.24 -3.43
CA VAL A 79 -11.19 7.42 -3.30
C VAL A 79 -11.98 6.75 -4.42
N ASP A 80 -11.31 6.37 -5.50
CA ASP A 80 -11.87 5.81 -6.73
C ASP A 80 -11.16 4.51 -7.12
N LEU A 81 -11.89 3.62 -7.77
CA LEU A 81 -11.41 2.37 -8.35
C LEU A 81 -11.29 2.53 -9.86
N THR A 82 -10.08 2.35 -10.36
CA THR A 82 -9.79 2.32 -11.80
C THR A 82 -9.77 0.87 -12.30
N ALA A 83 -10.36 0.63 -13.45
CA ALA A 83 -10.32 -0.69 -14.10
C ALA A 83 -8.88 -1.17 -14.29
N GLY A 84 -8.63 -2.43 -13.97
CA GLY A 84 -7.33 -3.09 -14.11
C GLY A 84 -6.31 -2.77 -13.03
N SER A 85 -6.57 -1.80 -12.16
CA SER A 85 -5.64 -1.41 -11.09
C SER A 85 -5.79 -2.29 -9.84
N PRO A 86 -4.69 -2.69 -9.21
CA PRO A 86 -4.71 -3.40 -7.94
C PRO A 86 -4.83 -2.43 -6.75
N TYR A 87 -5.56 -2.85 -5.73
CA TYR A 87 -5.78 -2.09 -4.50
C TYR A 87 -5.58 -2.95 -3.26
N LEU A 88 -5.23 -2.28 -2.18
CA LEU A 88 -5.37 -2.76 -0.81
C LEU A 88 -6.64 -2.15 -0.21
N LEU A 89 -7.42 -2.94 0.47
CA LEU A 89 -8.62 -2.52 1.17
C LEU A 89 -8.38 -2.60 2.67
N ALA A 90 -8.78 -1.56 3.38
CA ALA A 90 -8.91 -1.56 4.83
C ALA A 90 -10.30 -1.06 5.22
N ALA A 91 -10.76 -1.47 6.38
CA ALA A 91 -12.05 -1.04 6.90
C ALA A 91 -11.98 -0.79 8.40
N ASP A 92 -12.86 0.08 8.88
CA ASP A 92 -13.13 0.19 10.31
C ASP A 92 -13.68 -1.12 10.88
N ALA A 93 -13.44 -1.35 12.16
CA ALA A 93 -13.77 -2.60 12.86
C ALA A 93 -15.23 -3.06 12.71
N ALA A 94 -16.15 -2.15 12.45
CA ALA A 94 -17.57 -2.46 12.27
C ALA A 94 -17.92 -2.98 10.86
N LEU A 95 -17.06 -2.78 9.87
CA LEU A 95 -17.35 -3.12 8.49
C LEU A 95 -16.78 -4.51 8.14
N THR A 96 -17.66 -5.49 8.03
CA THR A 96 -17.28 -6.90 7.76
C THR A 96 -17.39 -7.30 6.27
N ARG A 97 -18.03 -6.47 5.46
CA ARG A 97 -18.26 -6.72 4.03
C ARG A 97 -18.39 -5.42 3.26
N VAL A 98 -17.91 -5.42 2.04
CA VAL A 98 -18.14 -4.35 1.08
C VAL A 98 -18.72 -4.90 -0.21
N THR A 99 -19.61 -4.13 -0.83
CA THR A 99 -20.16 -4.39 -2.17
C THR A 99 -19.67 -3.30 -3.12
N PHE A 100 -19.01 -3.70 -4.18
CA PHE A 100 -18.67 -2.83 -5.31
C PHE A 100 -19.67 -3.07 -6.43
N SER A 101 -20.06 -2.03 -7.14
CA SER A 101 -21.06 -2.14 -8.20
C SER A 101 -20.81 -1.20 -9.37
N GLN A 102 -21.32 -1.61 -10.52
CA GLN A 102 -21.51 -0.72 -11.67
C GLN A 102 -22.92 -0.98 -12.20
N THR A 103 -23.63 0.11 -12.55
CA THR A 103 -24.95 0.04 -13.17
C THR A 103 -24.83 0.41 -14.64
N ALA A 104 -25.42 -0.42 -15.51
CA ALA A 104 -25.51 -0.12 -16.93
C ALA A 104 -26.38 1.11 -17.16
N SER A 105 -25.96 2.00 -18.06
CA SER A 105 -26.76 3.15 -18.53
C SER A 105 -27.46 2.78 -19.85
N ASP A 106 -26.94 3.27 -20.97
CA ASP A 106 -27.53 3.09 -22.30
C ASP A 106 -27.05 1.81 -22.98
N ALA A 107 -25.93 1.23 -22.53
CA ALA A 107 -25.36 0.00 -23.03
C ALA A 107 -25.11 -1.01 -21.91
N PRO A 108 -25.12 -2.33 -22.20
CA PRO A 108 -24.72 -3.34 -21.23
C PRO A 108 -23.27 -3.15 -20.76
N ILE A 109 -23.00 -3.45 -19.49
CA ILE A 109 -21.64 -3.56 -18.97
C ILE A 109 -20.99 -4.77 -19.63
N GLU A 110 -19.85 -4.60 -20.28
CA GLU A 110 -19.08 -5.67 -20.87
C GLU A 110 -17.88 -6.02 -19.97
N ILE A 111 -17.84 -7.26 -19.47
CA ILE A 111 -16.74 -7.79 -18.68
C ILE A 111 -15.99 -8.79 -19.55
N PRO A 112 -14.72 -8.57 -19.90
CA PRO A 112 -13.97 -9.46 -20.77
C PRO A 112 -13.90 -10.89 -20.21
N ALA A 113 -14.03 -11.91 -21.05
CA ALA A 113 -13.84 -13.29 -20.64
C ALA A 113 -12.41 -13.56 -20.14
N THR A 114 -11.44 -12.96 -20.84
CA THR A 114 -10.04 -12.96 -20.46
C THR A 114 -9.55 -11.53 -20.56
N ALA A 115 -9.41 -10.88 -19.43
CA ALA A 115 -8.80 -9.56 -19.39
C ALA A 115 -7.27 -9.70 -19.45
N THR A 116 -6.63 -8.88 -20.25
CA THR A 116 -5.18 -8.75 -20.20
C THR A 116 -4.81 -8.23 -18.83
N VAL A 117 -3.93 -8.93 -18.12
CA VAL A 117 -3.34 -8.41 -16.90
C VAL A 117 -2.65 -7.11 -17.28
N ALA A 118 -3.18 -5.99 -16.84
CA ALA A 118 -2.55 -4.71 -17.05
C ALA A 118 -1.12 -4.79 -16.49
N SER A 119 -0.16 -4.19 -17.18
CA SER A 119 1.17 -4.00 -16.63
C SER A 119 0.97 -3.27 -15.30
N GLY A 120 1.27 -3.92 -14.19
CA GLY A 120 0.96 -3.42 -12.86
C GLY A 120 1.51 -2.03 -12.63
N ASP A 121 0.63 -1.09 -12.29
CA ASP A 121 0.96 0.33 -12.41
C ASP A 121 1.78 0.88 -11.25
N ALA A 122 1.59 0.39 -10.04
CA ALA A 122 1.99 1.18 -8.88
C ALA A 122 3.39 0.88 -8.33
N LEU A 123 3.98 -0.24 -8.66
CA LEU A 123 5.32 -0.63 -8.18
C LEU A 123 6.33 -0.75 -9.33
N GLU A 124 6.08 -0.09 -10.42
CA GLU A 124 6.86 -0.20 -11.65
C GLU A 124 8.18 0.57 -11.58
N ASN A 125 9.06 0.15 -10.70
CA ASN A 125 10.46 0.54 -10.70
C ASN A 125 11.37 -0.64 -11.10
N GLY A 126 10.79 -1.61 -11.84
CA GLY A 126 11.49 -2.70 -12.49
C GLY A 126 11.77 -3.92 -11.63
N VAL A 127 11.49 -3.88 -10.32
CA VAL A 127 11.80 -4.99 -9.39
C VAL A 127 10.53 -5.71 -8.96
N PHE A 128 9.54 -4.98 -8.46
CA PHE A 128 8.25 -5.51 -8.03
C PHE A 128 7.12 -4.88 -8.83
N LEU A 129 6.14 -5.69 -9.23
CA LEU A 129 4.94 -5.24 -9.92
C LEU A 129 3.72 -5.71 -9.13
N PHE A 130 2.89 -4.77 -8.67
CA PHE A 130 1.62 -5.06 -8.05
C PHE A 130 0.56 -5.25 -9.15
N ARG A 131 -0.10 -6.39 -9.18
CA ARG A 131 -1.01 -6.82 -10.23
C ARG A 131 -2.30 -7.36 -9.63
N THR A 132 -3.31 -7.51 -10.47
CA THR A 132 -4.56 -8.16 -10.08
C THR A 132 -4.91 -9.29 -11.06
N ASN A 133 -5.67 -10.30 -10.59
CA ASN A 133 -6.39 -11.21 -11.46
C ASN A 133 -7.68 -10.51 -11.94
N PRO A 134 -7.69 -9.94 -13.14
CA PRO A 134 -8.86 -9.20 -13.62
C PRO A 134 -9.92 -10.13 -14.20
N ASN A 135 -9.69 -11.45 -14.22
CA ASN A 135 -10.59 -12.42 -14.81
C ASN A 135 -11.73 -12.76 -13.86
N LEU A 136 -12.86 -13.16 -14.44
CA LEU A 136 -13.99 -13.73 -13.71
C LEU A 136 -13.75 -15.19 -13.28
N ALA A 137 -12.65 -15.79 -13.72
CA ALA A 137 -12.22 -17.13 -13.38
C ALA A 137 -10.95 -17.12 -12.54
N ASN A 138 -10.70 -18.22 -11.85
CA ASN A 138 -9.44 -18.43 -11.15
C ASN A 138 -8.26 -18.40 -12.13
N LEU A 139 -7.13 -17.88 -11.65
CA LEU A 139 -5.86 -17.82 -12.36
C LEU A 139 -4.80 -18.57 -11.55
N THR A 140 -4.22 -19.63 -12.12
CA THR A 140 -3.14 -20.36 -11.45
C THR A 140 -1.79 -19.77 -11.86
N LEU A 141 -1.02 -19.31 -10.88
CA LEU A 141 0.32 -18.75 -11.04
C LEU A 141 1.29 -19.35 -10.02
N ARG A 142 2.58 -19.27 -10.32
CA ARG A 142 3.66 -19.63 -9.39
C ARG A 142 4.75 -18.57 -9.38
N GLY A 143 5.52 -18.55 -8.31
CA GLY A 143 6.58 -17.56 -8.15
C GLY A 143 6.02 -16.14 -8.01
N ILE A 144 4.90 -16.02 -7.31
CA ILE A 144 4.21 -14.75 -7.00
C ILE A 144 4.18 -14.54 -5.49
N TYR A 145 3.99 -13.30 -5.07
CA TYR A 145 3.77 -12.98 -3.66
C TYR A 145 2.29 -12.70 -3.45
N VAL A 146 1.70 -13.38 -2.47
CA VAL A 146 0.27 -13.30 -2.13
C VAL A 146 0.11 -12.81 -0.71
N LEU A 147 -0.86 -11.94 -0.47
CA LEU A 147 -1.15 -11.40 0.86
C LEU A 147 -1.50 -12.55 1.82
N ASN A 148 -0.80 -12.62 2.94
CA ASN A 148 -1.02 -13.66 3.95
C ASN A 148 -2.40 -13.50 4.64
N ALA A 149 -2.84 -14.55 5.33
CA ALA A 149 -4.11 -14.56 6.03
C ALA A 149 -4.22 -13.51 7.15
N GLU A 150 -3.09 -13.08 7.70
CA GLU A 150 -3.01 -12.01 8.69
C GLU A 150 -3.12 -10.61 8.07
N GLY A 151 -3.00 -10.48 6.73
CA GLY A 151 -3.06 -9.21 6.03
C GLY A 151 -1.87 -8.29 6.30
N THR A 152 -0.72 -8.82 6.70
CA THR A 152 0.44 -8.03 7.12
C THR A 152 1.57 -7.96 6.11
N ARG A 153 1.65 -8.94 5.22
CA ARG A 153 2.70 -9.05 4.19
C ARG A 153 2.27 -9.96 3.06
N PHE A 154 2.95 -9.84 1.94
CA PHE A 154 2.84 -10.74 0.81
C PHE A 154 3.94 -11.80 0.90
N ASP A 155 3.57 -13.07 0.98
CA ASP A 155 4.50 -14.19 1.07
C ASP A 155 4.71 -14.85 -0.30
N LEU A 156 5.96 -15.21 -0.62
CA LEU A 156 6.32 -15.87 -1.88
C LEU A 156 5.71 -17.28 -1.98
N GLN A 157 4.94 -17.50 -3.03
CA GLN A 157 4.37 -18.79 -3.41
C GLN A 157 5.23 -19.43 -4.49
N GLU A 158 6.13 -20.35 -4.13
CA GLU A 158 6.99 -21.05 -5.09
C GLU A 158 6.26 -22.18 -5.83
N ALA A 159 5.20 -22.72 -5.24
CA ALA A 159 4.29 -23.70 -5.86
C ALA A 159 3.17 -22.98 -6.64
N ASP A 160 2.37 -23.76 -7.36
CA ASP A 160 1.19 -23.25 -8.01
C ASP A 160 0.19 -22.73 -6.99
N TYR A 161 -0.21 -21.47 -7.15
CA TYR A 161 -1.20 -20.80 -6.32
C TYR A 161 -2.41 -20.42 -7.17
N VAL A 162 -3.60 -20.66 -6.66
CA VAL A 162 -4.87 -20.35 -7.33
C VAL A 162 -5.38 -19.00 -6.84
N LEU A 163 -5.14 -17.97 -7.63
CA LEU A 163 -5.71 -16.63 -7.43
C LEU A 163 -7.20 -16.64 -7.77
N LYS A 164 -8.00 -16.16 -6.83
CA LYS A 164 -9.44 -15.95 -7.06
C LYS A 164 -9.70 -14.76 -7.97
N PRO A 165 -10.91 -14.63 -8.55
CA PRO A 165 -11.30 -13.43 -9.28
C PRO A 165 -11.09 -12.17 -8.43
N PHE A 166 -10.48 -11.15 -9.06
CA PHE A 166 -10.20 -9.83 -8.47
C PHE A 166 -9.24 -9.82 -7.28
N GLU A 167 -8.54 -10.90 -7.02
CA GLU A 167 -7.45 -10.93 -6.04
C GLU A 167 -6.20 -10.25 -6.62
N ALA A 168 -5.49 -9.47 -5.80
CA ALA A 168 -4.25 -8.84 -6.23
C ALA A 168 -3.02 -9.53 -5.62
N TYR A 169 -1.90 -9.43 -6.33
CA TYR A 169 -0.64 -10.11 -6.03
C TYR A 169 0.56 -9.30 -6.51
N ILE A 170 1.75 -9.64 -6.02
CA ILE A 170 2.99 -9.01 -6.46
C ILE A 170 3.80 -10.00 -7.30
N THR A 171 4.44 -9.52 -8.35
CA THR A 171 5.46 -10.27 -9.11
C THR A 171 6.82 -9.61 -9.00
N ALA A 172 7.87 -10.40 -9.14
CA ALA A 172 9.24 -9.93 -9.26
C ALA A 172 10.04 -10.84 -10.20
N ASN A 173 11.19 -10.39 -10.66
CA ASN A 173 12.09 -11.22 -11.45
C ASN A 173 12.68 -12.38 -10.64
N ALA A 174 13.27 -13.38 -11.31
CA ALA A 174 13.77 -14.59 -10.67
C ALA A 174 14.91 -14.30 -9.65
N VAL A 175 15.75 -13.32 -9.93
CA VAL A 175 16.85 -12.93 -9.02
C VAL A 175 16.29 -12.36 -7.74
N THR A 176 15.35 -11.43 -7.84
CA THR A 176 14.68 -10.83 -6.67
C THR A 176 13.95 -11.90 -5.84
N ARG A 177 13.22 -12.83 -6.48
CA ARG A 177 12.54 -13.92 -5.78
C ARG A 177 13.47 -14.87 -5.05
N SER A 178 14.71 -15.05 -5.52
CA SER A 178 15.69 -15.86 -4.80
C SER A 178 16.20 -15.21 -3.50
N LEU A 179 16.11 -13.89 -3.41
CA LEU A 179 16.61 -13.09 -2.30
C LEU A 179 15.50 -12.69 -1.31
N VAL A 180 14.31 -12.34 -1.84
CA VAL A 180 13.18 -11.80 -1.06
C VAL A 180 12.13 -12.88 -0.89
N ARG A 181 11.80 -13.26 0.35
CA ARG A 181 10.79 -14.27 0.66
C ARG A 181 9.43 -13.68 1.00
N SER A 182 9.41 -12.44 1.45
CA SER A 182 8.17 -11.72 1.74
C SER A 182 8.31 -10.23 1.48
N VAL A 183 7.18 -9.57 1.21
CA VAL A 183 7.08 -8.12 1.02
C VAL A 183 6.04 -7.61 2.01
N GLY A 184 6.47 -6.80 2.97
CA GLY A 184 5.60 -6.20 3.99
C GLY A 184 4.64 -5.18 3.38
N VAL A 185 3.65 -4.75 4.16
CA VAL A 185 2.73 -3.67 3.79
C VAL A 185 2.98 -2.50 4.71
N CYS A 186 3.26 -1.31 4.16
CA CYS A 186 3.48 -0.12 4.95
C CYS A 186 2.85 1.12 4.31
N ASP A 187 2.50 2.08 5.15
CA ASP A 187 1.88 3.34 4.73
C ASP A 187 2.88 4.19 3.93
N GLY A 188 2.54 4.46 2.67
CA GLY A 188 3.32 5.30 1.78
C GLY A 188 3.29 6.79 2.13
N SER A 189 2.46 7.20 3.09
CA SER A 189 2.52 8.57 3.64
C SER A 189 3.76 8.78 4.53
N VAL A 190 4.49 7.71 4.83
CA VAL A 190 5.66 7.65 5.72
C VAL A 190 6.92 7.36 4.92
N VAL A 191 7.11 7.89 3.74
CA VAL A 191 8.38 7.61 3.07
C VAL A 191 8.92 8.71 2.18
N THR A 192 9.83 9.36 2.72
CA THR A 192 11.18 9.46 2.15
C THR A 192 12.14 8.92 3.22
N ALA A 193 13.28 8.39 2.84
CA ALA A 193 14.31 7.86 3.76
C ALA A 193 14.72 8.82 4.92
N ASN A 194 14.03 9.92 5.08
CA ASN A 194 14.25 11.01 6.04
C ASN A 194 12.99 11.39 6.84
N GLU A 195 11.85 10.73 6.69
CA GLU A 195 10.68 10.96 7.54
C GLU A 195 10.48 9.80 8.50
N ILE A 196 10.67 10.06 9.77
CA ILE A 196 10.25 9.17 10.84
C ILE A 196 8.93 9.72 11.38
N ALA A 197 7.80 9.17 10.90
CA ALA A 197 6.51 9.44 11.49
C ALA A 197 6.26 8.43 12.61
N THR A 198 6.23 8.89 13.83
CA THR A 198 5.66 8.16 14.95
C THR A 198 4.13 8.34 14.95
N ALA A 199 3.42 7.26 15.16
CA ALA A 199 1.95 7.20 15.22
C ALA A 199 1.33 7.90 16.45
N THR A 200 1.96 8.93 16.96
CA THR A 200 1.35 9.87 17.89
C THR A 200 1.23 11.21 17.16
N ALA A 201 0.03 11.63 16.93
CA ALA A 201 -0.44 12.70 16.07
C ALA A 201 0.13 14.12 16.29
N ALA A 202 1.28 14.27 16.91
CA ALA A 202 1.80 15.56 17.35
C ALA A 202 3.20 15.92 16.83
N VAL A 203 4.02 14.99 16.34
CA VAL A 203 5.41 15.27 15.97
C VAL A 203 5.76 14.70 14.61
N ARG A 204 6.35 15.51 13.72
CA ARG A 204 6.95 15.08 12.44
C ARG A 204 8.37 15.65 12.34
N ILE A 205 9.31 14.84 11.84
CA ILE A 205 10.71 15.25 11.69
C ILE A 205 11.16 14.79 10.29
N TRP A 206 11.64 15.75 9.48
CA TRP A 206 12.13 15.46 8.14
C TRP A 206 13.28 16.37 7.73
N ALA A 207 14.03 15.96 6.72
CA ALA A 207 15.07 16.76 6.08
C ALA A 207 14.57 17.28 4.73
N ALA A 208 14.61 18.57 4.52
CA ALA A 208 14.29 19.20 3.25
C ALA A 208 15.12 20.49 3.09
N ASP A 209 15.44 20.84 1.85
CA ASP A 209 16.14 22.09 1.50
C ASP A 209 17.43 22.36 2.31
N GLY A 210 18.17 21.29 2.64
CA GLY A 210 19.38 21.37 3.45
C GLY A 210 19.13 21.78 4.91
N ALA A 211 17.93 21.54 5.43
CA ALA A 211 17.56 21.87 6.80
C ALA A 211 16.81 20.70 7.46
N LEU A 212 16.90 20.65 8.79
CA LEU A 212 16.05 19.80 9.62
C LEU A 212 14.75 20.55 9.92
N HIS A 213 13.63 19.92 9.60
CA HIS A 213 12.29 20.37 9.94
C HIS A 213 11.72 19.51 11.06
N VAL A 214 11.11 20.15 12.03
CA VAL A 214 10.45 19.52 13.17
C VAL A 214 9.08 20.18 13.36
N TYR A 215 8.02 19.47 13.07
CA TYR A 215 6.67 19.90 13.41
C TYR A 215 6.26 19.30 14.76
N SER A 216 5.69 20.12 15.63
CA SER A 216 5.08 19.67 16.87
C SER A 216 3.70 20.31 17.03
N GLY A 217 2.69 19.50 17.38
CA GLY A 217 1.33 19.95 17.67
C GLY A 217 1.21 20.65 19.03
N GLU A 218 2.22 20.53 19.90
CA GLU A 218 2.29 21.13 21.24
C GLU A 218 3.70 21.61 21.58
N ALA A 219 3.84 22.39 22.63
CA ALA A 219 5.16 22.82 23.10
C ALA A 219 5.98 21.61 23.56
N ALA A 220 7.22 21.48 23.09
CA ALA A 220 8.06 20.32 23.32
C ALA A 220 9.53 20.70 23.54
N ALA A 221 10.26 19.89 24.30
CA ALA A 221 11.72 20.02 24.42
C ALA A 221 12.37 19.29 23.22
N LEU A 222 13.12 20.04 22.42
CA LEU A 222 13.86 19.53 21.27
C LEU A 222 15.36 19.57 21.54
N THR A 223 16.04 18.45 21.35
CA THR A 223 17.50 18.34 21.40
C THR A 223 18.00 17.66 20.13
N VAL A 224 18.99 18.27 19.47
CA VAL A 224 19.64 17.69 18.29
C VAL A 224 21.12 17.47 18.61
N VAL A 225 21.55 16.22 18.43
CA VAL A 225 22.93 15.79 18.68
C VAL A 225 23.50 15.25 17.38
N ARG A 226 24.69 15.69 17.02
CA ARG A 226 25.42 15.16 15.86
C ARG A 226 25.99 13.77 16.17
N SER A 227 26.31 13.00 15.14
CA SER A 227 26.86 11.64 15.28
C SER A 227 28.17 11.55 16.08
N ASP A 228 28.91 12.66 16.23
CA ASP A 228 30.09 12.76 17.07
C ASP A 228 29.79 13.02 18.58
N GLY A 229 28.50 13.02 18.96
CA GLY A 229 28.03 13.24 20.33
C GLY A 229 27.85 14.73 20.70
N ARG A 230 28.14 15.64 19.79
CA ARG A 230 28.02 17.10 20.09
C ARG A 230 26.55 17.54 19.94
N THR A 231 26.01 18.17 20.98
CA THR A 231 24.72 18.83 20.91
C THR A 231 24.83 20.10 20.05
N VAL A 232 24.05 20.17 18.99
CA VAL A 232 24.02 21.29 18.04
C VAL A 232 22.80 22.19 18.24
N TYR A 233 21.76 21.68 18.89
CA TYR A 233 20.57 22.44 19.26
C TYR A 233 19.91 21.85 20.50
N ALA A 234 19.48 22.72 21.43
CA ALA A 234 18.66 22.32 22.57
C ALA A 234 17.80 23.51 23.00
N ALA A 235 16.48 23.42 22.81
CA ALA A 235 15.51 24.43 23.22
C ALA A 235 14.10 23.84 23.32
N SER A 236 13.20 24.56 23.99
CA SER A 236 11.78 24.33 23.86
C SER A 236 11.27 24.94 22.56
N ILE A 237 10.49 24.17 21.80
CA ILE A 237 9.84 24.65 20.60
C ILE A 237 8.33 24.86 20.88
N VAL A 238 7.74 25.79 20.15
CA VAL A 238 6.31 26.09 20.21
C VAL A 238 5.55 25.20 19.21
N PRO A 239 4.22 25.05 19.34
CA PRO A 239 3.42 24.35 18.34
C PRO A 239 3.63 24.95 16.95
N GLY A 240 3.79 24.09 15.96
CA GLY A 240 4.06 24.47 14.58
C GLY A 240 5.35 23.89 14.04
N ASP A 241 5.83 24.43 12.93
CA ASP A 241 7.04 24.00 12.23
C ASP A 241 8.28 24.74 12.72
N THR A 242 9.31 24.01 13.12
CA THR A 242 10.63 24.53 13.51
C THR A 242 11.65 24.08 12.48
N ARG A 243 12.30 25.05 11.82
CA ARG A 243 13.34 24.80 10.82
C ARG A 243 14.73 25.10 11.40
N LEU A 244 15.64 24.13 11.30
CA LEU A 244 17.03 24.25 11.74
C LEU A 244 17.97 24.05 10.55
N ALA A 245 18.70 25.10 10.19
CA ALA A 245 19.76 24.99 9.19
C ALA A 245 20.99 24.31 9.84
N LEU A 246 21.31 23.09 9.42
CA LEU A 246 22.41 22.29 9.93
C LEU A 246 23.30 21.85 8.77
N PRO A 247 24.61 21.69 8.97
CA PRO A 247 25.48 21.09 7.97
C PRO A 247 25.05 19.67 7.62
N SER A 248 25.42 19.21 6.42
CA SER A 248 25.19 17.80 6.04
C SER A 248 25.85 16.85 7.05
N GLY A 249 25.12 15.82 7.45
CA GLY A 249 25.57 14.87 8.45
C GLY A 249 24.46 14.02 9.04
N ILE A 250 24.83 13.17 9.99
CA ILE A 250 23.87 12.32 10.72
C ILE A 250 23.62 12.95 12.08
N TYR A 251 22.34 13.05 12.43
CA TYR A 251 21.86 13.65 13.65
C TYR A 251 20.91 12.73 14.41
N MET A 252 21.00 12.80 15.74
CA MET A 252 20.02 12.23 16.66
C MET A 252 19.12 13.35 17.15
N VAL A 253 17.84 13.30 16.83
CA VAL A 253 16.84 14.30 17.20
C VAL A 253 16.00 13.74 18.33
N ARG A 254 16.04 14.35 19.49
CA ARG A 254 15.26 13.95 20.66
C ARG A 254 14.14 14.95 20.90
N ILE A 255 12.91 14.46 20.95
CA ILE A 255 11.72 15.25 21.28
C ILE A 255 10.80 14.42 22.19
N ASN A 256 10.32 15.00 23.27
CA ASN A 256 9.42 14.32 24.24
C ASN A 256 9.90 12.90 24.64
N ASN A 257 11.18 12.73 24.94
CA ASN A 257 11.85 11.47 25.29
C ASN A 257 11.94 10.42 24.17
N ILE A 258 11.49 10.72 22.96
CA ILE A 258 11.68 9.85 21.79
C ILE A 258 12.87 10.36 20.99
N THR A 259 13.72 9.45 20.53
CA THR A 259 14.92 9.79 19.76
C THR A 259 14.82 9.25 18.34
N TYR A 260 15.10 10.11 17.38
CA TYR A 260 15.07 9.83 15.93
C TYR A 260 16.47 10.01 15.36
N LYS A 261 16.82 9.20 14.38
CA LYS A 261 18.04 9.36 13.58
C LYS A 261 17.66 9.95 12.23
N ILE A 262 18.31 11.03 11.83
CA ILE A 262 18.09 11.71 10.55
C ILE A 262 19.42 12.01 9.86
N ALA A 263 19.42 11.97 8.54
CA ALA A 263 20.53 12.40 7.70
C ALA A 263 20.15 13.69 6.94
N LEU A 264 21.02 14.68 6.93
CA LEU A 264 20.90 15.93 6.19
C LEU A 264 21.93 15.99 5.05
#